data_2c43c03124ac57aedea6889e64a445d1
#
_entry.id   2c43c03124ac57aedea6889e64a445d1
#
_cell.length_a   1.000
_cell.length_b   1.000
_cell.length_c   1.000
_cell.angle_alpha   90.00
_cell.angle_beta   90.00
_cell.angle_gamma   90.00
#
_symmetry.space_group_name_H-M   'P 1'
#
loop_
_entity.id
_entity.type
_entity.pdbx_description
1 polymer ?
#
loop_
_entity_poly.entity_id
_entity_poly.type
_entity_poly.pdbx_seq_one_letter_code
_entity_poly.pdbx_strand_id
1 'polypeptide(L)'
;GPTGIGVLYGKKSLLKKFNPVEFGGGMIGIVDETSATWAQLPDKFEAGTPLLAQAAGLSATIKYLEAVGLDNIEEYTKELTEYMYSELSKIENIEIYGPKNAKDRVSLVSFNLSGVHPHDLTSFLDEKGICIRAGHQCTQPLLGKLEVYSVARASLYFYNTREEVDFFIQTLKETKEFFENEF
;
A
#
# COMPACT_ATOMS: atom_id res chain seq x y z
N GLY A 1 -4.65 10.43 4.81
CA GLY A 1 -4.14 11.53 5.66
C GLY A 1 -3.31 12.51 4.87
N PRO A 2 -2.87 13.61 5.48
CA PRO A 2 -2.01 14.59 4.80
C PRO A 2 -0.64 14.01 4.47
N THR A 3 0.00 14.56 3.45
CA THR A 3 1.38 14.25 3.10
C THR A 3 2.36 14.91 4.08
N GLY A 4 3.57 14.35 4.20
CA GLY A 4 4.66 14.97 4.97
C GLY A 4 4.62 14.73 6.48
N ILE A 5 3.85 13.72 6.94
CA ILE A 5 3.85 13.30 8.35
C ILE A 5 3.90 11.78 8.45
N GLY A 6 4.67 11.29 9.41
CA GLY A 6 4.73 9.88 9.78
C GLY A 6 4.82 9.71 11.30
N VAL A 7 4.56 8.51 11.79
CA VAL A 7 4.60 8.17 13.21
C VAL A 7 5.57 7.03 13.45
N LEU A 8 6.53 7.22 14.33
CA LEU A 8 7.39 6.15 14.85
C LEU A 8 6.91 5.75 16.26
N TYR A 9 6.42 4.51 16.36
CA TYR A 9 6.18 3.89 17.66
C TYR A 9 7.39 3.05 18.10
N GLY A 10 7.80 3.18 19.35
CA GLY A 10 8.85 2.35 19.91
C GLY A 10 8.74 2.19 21.43
N LYS A 11 9.19 1.03 21.91
CA LYS A 11 9.30 0.81 23.37
C LYS A 11 10.31 1.79 23.94
N LYS A 12 9.93 2.52 25.00
CA LYS A 12 10.77 3.53 25.66
C LYS A 12 12.18 3.03 26.02
N SER A 13 12.30 1.77 26.45
CA SER A 13 13.58 1.15 26.80
C SER A 13 14.52 0.98 25.59
N LEU A 14 13.96 0.79 24.38
CA LEU A 14 14.74 0.72 23.14
C LEU A 14 15.07 2.11 22.61
N LEU A 15 14.07 3.00 22.53
CA LEU A 15 14.27 4.37 22.05
C LEU A 15 15.35 5.13 22.84
N LYS A 16 15.47 4.87 24.16
CA LYS A 16 16.56 5.44 24.97
C LYS A 16 17.95 5.05 24.47
N LYS A 17 18.10 3.84 23.90
CA LYS A 17 19.40 3.30 23.43
C LYS A 17 19.73 3.70 22.00
N PHE A 18 18.74 4.06 21.18
CA PHE A 18 18.99 4.46 19.80
C PHE A 18 19.52 5.88 19.71
N ASN A 19 20.40 6.11 18.75
CA ASN A 19 20.79 7.46 18.38
C ASN A 19 19.75 8.03 17.41
N PRO A 20 19.49 9.35 17.46
CA PRO A 20 18.70 10.01 16.43
C PRO A 20 19.45 9.95 15.09
N VAL A 21 18.70 9.99 13.99
CA VAL A 21 19.23 10.00 12.61
C VAL A 21 19.04 11.35 11.94
N GLU A 22 18.16 12.18 12.48
CA GLU A 22 17.93 13.56 12.07
C GLU A 22 18.30 14.50 13.21
N PHE A 23 18.82 15.67 12.87
CA PHE A 23 19.36 16.63 13.83
C PHE A 23 18.82 18.01 13.54
N GLY A 24 18.52 18.78 14.59
CA GLY A 24 17.98 20.15 14.45
C GLY A 24 17.59 20.76 15.78
N GLY A 25 16.91 21.90 15.72
CA GLY A 25 16.38 22.57 16.92
C GLY A 25 15.37 21.70 17.67
N GLY A 26 15.30 21.88 18.98
CA GLY A 26 14.36 21.21 19.88
C GLY A 26 14.76 19.82 20.36
N MET A 27 15.57 19.07 19.59
CA MET A 27 15.95 17.69 19.92
C MET A 27 17.29 17.56 20.64
N ILE A 28 18.01 18.66 20.88
CA ILE A 28 19.33 18.72 21.47
C ILE A 28 19.29 19.11 22.95
N GLY A 29 20.27 18.65 23.72
CA GLY A 29 20.59 19.17 25.04
C GLY A 29 21.68 20.24 24.97
N ILE A 30 22.97 19.83 24.98
CA ILE A 30 24.14 20.68 24.83
C ILE A 30 24.84 20.33 23.52
N VAL A 31 25.32 21.33 22.80
CA VAL A 31 26.09 21.18 21.58
C VAL A 31 27.40 21.94 21.71
N ASP A 32 28.50 21.22 21.49
CA ASP A 32 29.86 21.74 21.39
C ASP A 32 30.38 21.59 19.96
N GLU A 33 31.61 22.05 19.69
CA GLU A 33 32.19 21.95 18.33
C GLU A 33 32.34 20.51 17.84
N THR A 34 32.50 19.52 18.71
CA THR A 34 32.79 18.14 18.39
C THR A 34 31.82 17.13 19.01
N SER A 35 30.89 17.58 19.85
CA SER A 35 29.95 16.69 20.55
C SER A 35 28.58 17.31 20.75
N ALA A 36 27.59 16.45 20.93
CA ALA A 36 26.26 16.87 21.29
C ALA A 36 25.59 15.86 22.23
N THR A 37 24.70 16.37 23.07
CA THR A 37 23.79 15.56 23.88
C THR A 37 22.34 15.77 23.36
N TRP A 38 21.50 14.81 23.62
CA TRP A 38 20.13 14.80 23.12
C TRP A 38 19.12 15.16 24.20
N ALA A 39 18.02 15.74 23.78
CA ALA A 39 16.85 15.95 24.63
C ALA A 39 16.27 14.61 25.14
N GLN A 40 15.35 14.69 26.09
CA GLN A 40 14.62 13.51 26.55
C GLN A 40 13.63 13.02 25.47
N LEU A 41 13.15 11.77 25.60
CA LEU A 41 12.07 11.27 24.77
C LEU A 41 10.75 11.98 25.09
N PRO A 42 9.92 12.34 24.12
CA PRO A 42 10.03 12.03 22.69
C PRO A 42 10.93 12.99 21.89
N ASP A 43 11.26 14.17 22.41
CA ASP A 43 11.91 15.29 21.69
C ASP A 43 13.23 14.89 21.03
N LYS A 44 13.94 13.91 21.58
CA LYS A 44 15.17 13.33 21.01
C LYS A 44 15.01 12.93 19.53
N PHE A 45 13.81 12.57 19.08
CA PHE A 45 13.50 12.16 17.71
C PHE A 45 12.63 13.16 16.94
N GLU A 46 12.44 14.35 17.50
CA GLU A 46 11.60 15.42 16.95
C GLU A 46 12.47 16.61 16.50
N ALA A 47 13.20 16.45 15.40
CA ALA A 47 14.14 17.48 14.93
C ALA A 47 13.44 18.62 14.20
N GLY A 48 13.67 19.85 14.64
CA GLY A 48 13.17 21.07 14.01
C GLY A 48 11.75 21.47 14.45
N THR A 49 11.17 22.44 13.76
CA THR A 49 9.80 22.91 14.05
C THR A 49 8.77 21.81 13.75
N PRO A 50 7.89 21.47 14.71
CA PRO A 50 6.86 20.45 14.49
C PRO A 50 5.93 20.76 13.32
N LEU A 51 5.50 19.71 12.61
CA LEU A 51 4.60 19.78 11.47
C LEU A 51 3.13 19.97 11.91
N LEU A 52 2.79 21.15 12.44
CA LEU A 52 1.52 21.42 13.13
C LEU A 52 0.30 21.21 12.21
N ALA A 53 0.36 21.70 10.98
CA ALA A 53 -0.75 21.55 10.02
C ALA A 53 -0.98 20.08 9.66
N GLN A 54 0.10 19.33 9.42
CA GLN A 54 0.02 17.91 9.08
C GLN A 54 -0.46 17.08 10.27
N ALA A 55 -0.01 17.42 11.50
CA ALA A 55 -0.48 16.75 12.71
C ALA A 55 -1.98 16.96 12.94
N ALA A 56 -2.49 18.19 12.73
CA ALA A 56 -3.92 18.48 12.79
C ALA A 56 -4.71 17.70 11.73
N GLY A 57 -4.18 17.63 10.50
CA GLY A 57 -4.78 16.84 9.41
C GLY A 57 -4.79 15.34 9.70
N LEU A 58 -3.69 14.80 10.27
CA LEU A 58 -3.63 13.39 10.69
C LEU A 58 -4.63 13.09 11.80
N SER A 59 -4.79 14.00 12.78
CA SER A 59 -5.80 13.88 13.83
C SER A 59 -7.22 13.80 13.26
N ALA A 60 -7.55 14.64 12.27
CA ALA A 60 -8.83 14.59 11.57
C ALA A 60 -9.05 13.28 10.83
N THR A 61 -7.99 12.76 10.16
CA THR A 61 -8.02 11.46 9.48
C THR A 61 -8.31 10.32 10.46
N ILE A 62 -7.65 10.30 11.61
CA ILE A 62 -7.87 9.27 12.64
C ILE A 62 -9.32 9.30 13.13
N LYS A 63 -9.83 10.47 13.47
CA LYS A 63 -11.24 10.64 13.91
C LYS A 63 -12.25 10.17 12.85
N TYR A 64 -11.96 10.43 11.57
CA TYR A 64 -12.79 9.95 10.48
C TYR A 64 -12.81 8.42 10.40
N LEU A 65 -11.63 7.77 10.46
CA LEU A 65 -11.53 6.32 10.42
C LEU A 65 -12.18 5.66 11.66
N GLU A 66 -12.02 6.26 12.84
CA GLU A 66 -12.69 5.81 14.07
C GLU A 66 -14.21 5.93 13.98
N ALA A 67 -14.72 6.99 13.34
CA ALA A 67 -16.16 7.17 13.15
C ALA A 67 -16.75 6.15 12.15
N VAL A 68 -16.00 5.73 11.14
CA VAL A 68 -16.37 4.62 10.23
C VAL A 68 -16.31 3.28 10.97
N GLY A 69 -15.35 3.13 11.87
CA GLY A 69 -15.04 1.91 12.62
C GLY A 69 -13.96 1.05 11.91
N LEU A 70 -12.83 0.87 12.57
CA LEU A 70 -11.71 0.10 11.99
C LEU A 70 -12.10 -1.36 11.74
N ASP A 71 -12.88 -1.95 12.63
CA ASP A 71 -13.37 -3.34 12.49
C ASP A 71 -14.31 -3.47 11.28
N ASN A 72 -15.20 -2.48 11.06
CA ASN A 72 -16.08 -2.43 9.88
C ASN A 72 -15.26 -2.30 8.59
N ILE A 73 -14.20 -1.49 8.61
CA ILE A 73 -13.29 -1.33 7.46
C ILE A 73 -12.58 -2.65 7.15
N GLU A 74 -12.08 -3.33 8.18
CA GLU A 74 -11.39 -4.63 8.03
C GLU A 74 -12.35 -5.69 7.46
N GLU A 75 -13.54 -5.85 8.04
CA GLU A 75 -14.53 -6.83 7.59
C GLU A 75 -14.95 -6.58 6.14
N TYR A 76 -15.34 -5.35 5.81
CA TYR A 76 -15.76 -4.99 4.47
C TYR A 76 -14.65 -5.17 3.41
N THR A 77 -13.43 -4.70 3.69
CA THR A 77 -12.32 -4.84 2.75
C THR A 77 -11.91 -6.30 2.57
N LYS A 78 -12.06 -7.13 3.60
CA LYS A 78 -11.82 -8.57 3.52
C LYS A 78 -12.85 -9.26 2.63
N GLU A 79 -14.14 -9.02 2.84
CA GLU A 79 -15.21 -9.55 1.98
C GLU A 79 -15.04 -9.16 0.52
N LEU A 80 -14.72 -7.88 0.26
CA LEU A 80 -14.51 -7.38 -1.10
C LEU A 80 -13.26 -7.99 -1.74
N THR A 81 -12.21 -8.25 -0.95
CA THR A 81 -10.99 -8.93 -1.43
C THR A 81 -11.24 -10.40 -1.73
N GLU A 82 -12.00 -11.08 -0.89
CA GLU A 82 -12.41 -12.47 -1.13
C GLU A 82 -13.25 -12.57 -2.43
N TYR A 83 -14.15 -11.60 -2.63
CA TYR A 83 -14.93 -11.52 -3.85
C TYR A 83 -14.04 -11.30 -5.09
N MET A 84 -13.18 -10.28 -5.08
CA MET A 84 -12.27 -10.01 -6.19
C MET A 84 -11.37 -11.20 -6.50
N TYR A 85 -10.81 -11.85 -5.48
CA TYR A 85 -9.98 -13.04 -5.65
C TYR A 85 -10.75 -14.20 -6.29
N SER A 86 -11.99 -14.43 -5.84
CA SER A 86 -12.86 -15.47 -6.39
C SER A 86 -13.17 -15.23 -7.88
N GLU A 87 -13.48 -14.00 -8.26
CA GLU A 87 -13.79 -13.66 -9.65
C GLU A 87 -12.53 -13.70 -10.54
N LEU A 88 -11.39 -13.19 -10.06
CA LEU A 88 -10.11 -13.33 -10.75
C LEU A 88 -9.75 -14.80 -11.02
N SER A 89 -9.96 -15.66 -10.02
CA SER A 89 -9.62 -17.09 -10.13
C SER A 89 -10.43 -17.86 -11.19
N LYS A 90 -11.52 -17.27 -11.70
CA LYS A 90 -12.35 -17.85 -12.78
C LYS A 90 -11.85 -17.46 -14.18
N ILE A 91 -10.94 -16.50 -14.28
CA ILE A 91 -10.39 -16.07 -15.57
C ILE A 91 -9.35 -17.10 -16.02
N GLU A 92 -9.52 -17.65 -17.19
CA GLU A 92 -8.54 -18.56 -17.78
C GLU A 92 -7.21 -17.85 -18.04
N ASN A 93 -6.12 -18.58 -17.85
CA ASN A 93 -4.75 -18.11 -18.08
C ASN A 93 -4.32 -16.92 -17.18
N ILE A 94 -5.00 -16.72 -16.04
CA ILE A 94 -4.54 -15.82 -15.00
C ILE A 94 -3.67 -16.58 -13.99
N GLU A 95 -2.56 -15.97 -13.61
CA GLU A 95 -1.71 -16.44 -12.51
C GLU A 95 -1.79 -15.47 -11.35
N ILE A 96 -2.25 -15.94 -10.19
CA ILE A 96 -2.42 -15.12 -8.98
C ILE A 96 -1.32 -15.46 -7.97
N TYR A 97 -0.58 -14.45 -7.54
CA TYR A 97 0.52 -14.58 -6.59
C TYR A 97 0.09 -14.35 -5.15
N GLY A 98 0.79 -14.98 -4.22
CA GLY A 98 0.56 -14.87 -2.78
C GLY A 98 -0.32 -15.99 -2.21
N PRO A 99 -0.92 -15.81 -1.02
CA PRO A 99 -1.70 -16.86 -0.35
C PRO A 99 -2.84 -17.39 -1.22
N LYS A 100 -3.00 -18.72 -1.26
CA LYS A 100 -4.11 -19.37 -2.00
C LYS A 100 -5.47 -19.17 -1.33
N ASN A 101 -5.46 -18.97 -0.03
CA ASN A 101 -6.68 -18.68 0.72
C ASN A 101 -6.91 -17.17 0.73
N ALA A 102 -8.07 -16.73 0.24
CA ALA A 102 -8.44 -15.32 0.21
C ALA A 102 -8.44 -14.66 1.60
N LYS A 103 -8.76 -15.42 2.66
CA LYS A 103 -8.78 -14.95 4.05
C LYS A 103 -7.40 -14.56 4.60
N ASP A 104 -6.33 -15.07 3.98
CA ASP A 104 -4.95 -14.76 4.37
C ASP A 104 -4.37 -13.58 3.58
N ARG A 105 -5.20 -12.91 2.76
CA ARG A 105 -4.83 -11.74 1.96
C ARG A 105 -5.22 -10.45 2.66
N VAL A 106 -4.43 -9.42 2.43
CA VAL A 106 -4.85 -8.03 2.67
C VAL A 106 -5.59 -7.50 1.44
N SER A 107 -6.11 -6.30 1.49
CA SER A 107 -6.97 -5.67 0.47
C SER A 107 -6.28 -5.46 -0.90
N LEU A 108 -5.56 -6.46 -1.39
CA LEU A 108 -4.91 -6.44 -2.70
C LEU A 108 -4.73 -7.83 -3.30
N VAL A 109 -4.66 -7.90 -4.64
CA VAL A 109 -4.31 -9.10 -5.38
C VAL A 109 -3.27 -8.76 -6.43
N SER A 110 -2.15 -9.51 -6.43
CA SER A 110 -1.13 -9.45 -7.48
C SER A 110 -1.32 -10.61 -8.43
N PHE A 111 -1.25 -10.35 -9.73
CA PHE A 111 -1.54 -11.34 -10.76
C PHE A 111 -0.84 -11.01 -12.08
N ASN A 112 -0.77 -12.00 -12.98
CA ASN A 112 -0.43 -11.81 -14.38
C ASN A 112 -1.49 -12.49 -15.26
N LEU A 113 -1.72 -11.90 -16.43
CA LEU A 113 -2.54 -12.48 -17.49
C LEU A 113 -1.58 -13.01 -18.57
N SER A 114 -1.67 -14.31 -18.87
CA SER A 114 -0.78 -14.93 -19.85
C SER A 114 -0.92 -14.27 -21.22
N GLY A 115 0.21 -13.99 -21.85
CA GLY A 115 0.26 -13.32 -23.16
C GLY A 115 0.16 -11.79 -23.09
N VAL A 116 -0.12 -11.19 -21.93
CA VAL A 116 -0.24 -9.73 -21.79
C VAL A 116 0.80 -9.21 -20.79
N HIS A 117 1.66 -8.31 -21.25
CA HIS A 117 2.64 -7.72 -20.35
C HIS A 117 1.93 -6.82 -19.30
N PRO A 118 2.30 -6.85 -18.00
CA PRO A 118 1.63 -6.07 -16.95
C PRO A 118 1.52 -4.56 -17.23
N HIS A 119 2.46 -3.95 -17.93
CA HIS A 119 2.39 -2.55 -18.31
C HIS A 119 1.32 -2.30 -19.40
N ASP A 120 1.21 -3.19 -20.39
CA ASP A 120 0.22 -3.07 -21.45
C ASP A 120 -1.19 -3.28 -20.87
N LEU A 121 -1.32 -4.25 -19.97
CA LEU A 121 -2.54 -4.48 -19.20
C LEU A 121 -2.96 -3.22 -18.42
N THR A 122 -2.03 -2.59 -17.69
CA THR A 122 -2.35 -1.37 -16.93
C THR A 122 -2.72 -0.20 -17.85
N SER A 123 -2.08 -0.04 -19.00
CA SER A 123 -2.41 1.01 -19.95
C SER A 123 -3.82 0.83 -20.54
N PHE A 124 -4.19 -0.39 -20.90
CA PHE A 124 -5.54 -0.70 -21.39
C PHE A 124 -6.62 -0.44 -20.33
N LEU A 125 -6.36 -0.84 -19.08
CA LEU A 125 -7.28 -0.60 -17.96
C LEU A 125 -7.41 0.90 -17.65
N ASP A 126 -6.31 1.66 -17.72
CA ASP A 126 -6.29 3.11 -17.48
C ASP A 126 -7.18 3.88 -18.48
N GLU A 127 -7.18 3.47 -19.76
CA GLU A 127 -8.09 4.02 -20.78
C GLU A 127 -9.58 3.81 -20.44
N LYS A 128 -9.88 2.81 -19.62
CA LYS A 128 -11.24 2.54 -19.11
C LYS A 128 -11.49 3.16 -17.73
N GLY A 129 -10.53 3.94 -17.20
CA GLY A 129 -10.63 4.58 -15.88
C GLY A 129 -10.32 3.65 -14.71
N ILE A 130 -9.69 2.51 -14.94
CA ILE A 130 -9.30 1.54 -13.90
C ILE A 130 -7.80 1.66 -13.63
N CYS A 131 -7.45 2.20 -12.46
CA CYS A 131 -6.07 2.41 -12.04
C CYS A 131 -5.56 1.21 -11.22
N ILE A 132 -4.61 0.45 -11.77
CA ILE A 132 -3.87 -0.59 -11.06
C ILE A 132 -2.36 -0.34 -11.19
N ARG A 133 -1.55 -1.05 -10.44
CA ARG A 133 -0.10 -0.92 -10.50
C ARG A 133 0.53 -2.07 -11.28
N ALA A 134 1.47 -1.75 -12.19
CA ALA A 134 2.35 -2.73 -12.82
C ALA A 134 3.81 -2.58 -12.35
N GLY A 135 4.60 -3.63 -12.51
CA GLY A 135 6.06 -3.62 -12.31
C GLY A 135 6.54 -4.51 -11.17
N HIS A 136 7.72 -4.20 -10.66
CA HIS A 136 8.39 -4.99 -9.62
C HIS A 136 7.76 -4.85 -8.21
N GLN A 137 6.77 -4.00 -8.03
CA GLN A 137 6.13 -3.68 -6.74
C GLN A 137 7.10 -3.22 -5.63
N CYS A 138 8.28 -2.71 -6.02
CA CYS A 138 9.41 -2.40 -5.13
C CYS A 138 9.93 -3.62 -4.32
N THR A 139 9.75 -4.85 -4.85
CA THR A 139 10.06 -6.12 -4.19
C THR A 139 10.77 -7.10 -5.11
N GLN A 140 11.75 -6.66 -5.90
CA GLN A 140 12.49 -7.50 -6.85
C GLN A 140 12.98 -8.84 -6.28
N PRO A 141 13.53 -8.92 -5.04
CA PRO A 141 13.95 -10.21 -4.48
C PRO A 141 12.79 -11.20 -4.28
N LEU A 142 11.59 -10.71 -3.98
CA LEU A 142 10.39 -11.55 -3.88
C LEU A 142 9.95 -12.05 -5.26
N LEU A 143 9.92 -11.15 -6.26
CA LEU A 143 9.55 -11.54 -7.63
C LEU A 143 10.55 -12.53 -8.21
N GLY A 144 11.85 -12.39 -7.91
CA GLY A 144 12.88 -13.37 -8.29
C GLY A 144 12.62 -14.76 -7.68
N LYS A 145 12.12 -14.85 -6.44
CA LYS A 145 11.72 -16.13 -5.83
C LYS A 145 10.43 -16.72 -6.44
N LEU A 146 9.58 -15.89 -7.00
CA LEU A 146 8.37 -16.29 -7.71
C LEU A 146 8.64 -16.56 -9.20
N GLU A 147 9.89 -16.40 -9.64
CA GLU A 147 10.36 -16.58 -11.03
C GLU A 147 9.61 -15.67 -12.03
N VAL A 148 9.18 -14.49 -11.58
CA VAL A 148 8.51 -13.49 -12.42
C VAL A 148 9.25 -12.16 -12.38
N TYR A 149 9.26 -11.46 -13.52
CA TYR A 149 9.92 -10.16 -13.64
C TYR A 149 9.02 -8.99 -13.20
N SER A 150 7.74 -9.06 -13.52
CA SER A 150 6.77 -8.00 -13.32
C SER A 150 5.39 -8.59 -13.02
N VAL A 151 4.59 -7.88 -12.22
CA VAL A 151 3.21 -8.26 -11.93
C VAL A 151 2.29 -7.04 -12.00
N ALA A 152 1.03 -7.26 -12.33
CA ALA A 152 -0.06 -6.32 -12.09
C ALA A 152 -0.58 -6.49 -10.66
N ARG A 153 -1.03 -5.40 -10.02
CA ARG A 153 -1.61 -5.42 -8.68
C ARG A 153 -2.83 -4.53 -8.59
N ALA A 154 -3.98 -5.13 -8.35
CA ALA A 154 -5.20 -4.44 -7.96
C ALA A 154 -5.25 -4.28 -6.44
N SER A 155 -5.59 -3.09 -5.96
CA SER A 155 -5.69 -2.76 -4.53
C SER A 155 -7.05 -2.14 -4.24
N LEU A 156 -7.69 -2.61 -3.18
CA LEU A 156 -9.00 -2.17 -2.73
C LEU A 156 -8.90 -1.44 -1.40
N TYR A 157 -9.89 -0.60 -1.10
CA TYR A 157 -10.08 -0.04 0.22
C TYR A 157 -11.58 0.11 0.53
N PHE A 158 -11.96 0.59 1.71
CA PHE A 158 -13.33 0.63 2.18
C PHE A 158 -14.28 1.55 1.38
N TYR A 159 -13.77 2.35 0.47
CA TYR A 159 -14.56 3.19 -0.44
C TYR A 159 -14.80 2.54 -1.82
N ASN A 160 -14.15 1.41 -2.13
CA ASN A 160 -14.43 0.67 -3.36
C ASN A 160 -15.72 -0.14 -3.21
N THR A 161 -16.40 -0.40 -4.33
CA THR A 161 -17.65 -1.13 -4.36
C THR A 161 -17.53 -2.46 -5.09
N ARG A 162 -18.53 -3.31 -4.92
CA ARG A 162 -18.61 -4.58 -5.63
C ARG A 162 -18.78 -4.38 -7.13
N GLU A 163 -19.55 -3.37 -7.54
CA GLU A 163 -19.76 -2.98 -8.93
C GLU A 163 -18.47 -2.54 -9.62
N GLU A 164 -17.58 -1.86 -8.90
CA GLU A 164 -16.24 -1.52 -9.40
C GLU A 164 -15.38 -2.78 -9.61
N VAL A 165 -15.48 -3.76 -8.72
CA VAL A 165 -14.81 -5.05 -8.91
C VAL A 165 -15.39 -5.79 -10.13
N ASP A 166 -16.71 -5.82 -10.30
CA ASP A 166 -17.36 -6.45 -11.46
C ASP A 166 -16.91 -5.79 -12.78
N PHE A 167 -16.85 -4.46 -12.80
CA PHE A 167 -16.36 -3.70 -13.95
C PHE A 167 -14.88 -4.00 -14.24
N PHE A 168 -14.05 -4.08 -13.22
CA PHE A 168 -12.65 -4.48 -13.37
C PHE A 168 -12.51 -5.89 -13.96
N ILE A 169 -13.26 -6.87 -13.45
CA ILE A 169 -13.23 -8.26 -13.94
C ILE A 169 -13.70 -8.35 -15.39
N GLN A 170 -14.77 -7.61 -15.74
CA GLN A 170 -15.26 -7.56 -17.12
C GLN A 170 -14.19 -6.96 -18.05
N THR A 171 -13.60 -5.84 -17.67
CA THR A 171 -12.57 -5.17 -18.49
C THR A 171 -11.31 -6.04 -18.64
N LEU A 172 -10.94 -6.84 -17.63
CA LEU A 172 -9.85 -7.82 -17.76
C LEU A 172 -10.15 -8.89 -18.82
N LYS A 173 -11.38 -9.36 -18.91
CA LYS A 173 -11.78 -10.32 -19.94
C LYS A 173 -11.73 -9.69 -21.33
N GLU A 174 -12.21 -8.46 -21.48
CA GLU A 174 -12.12 -7.69 -22.72
C GLU A 174 -10.65 -7.46 -23.14
N THR A 175 -9.78 -7.15 -22.18
CA THR A 175 -8.34 -7.00 -22.43
C THR A 175 -7.73 -8.30 -22.96
N LYS A 176 -8.07 -9.43 -22.36
CA LYS A 176 -7.61 -10.74 -22.80
C LYS A 176 -8.02 -11.01 -24.23
N GLU A 177 -9.31 -10.85 -24.56
CA GLU A 177 -9.84 -11.05 -25.90
C GLU A 177 -9.18 -10.12 -26.93
N PHE A 178 -8.91 -8.87 -26.56
CA PHE A 178 -8.22 -7.92 -27.43
C PHE A 178 -6.82 -8.41 -27.80
N PHE A 179 -5.99 -8.78 -26.81
CA PHE A 179 -4.63 -9.23 -27.06
C PHE A 179 -4.55 -10.63 -27.72
N GLU A 180 -5.51 -11.52 -27.50
CA GLU A 180 -5.58 -12.82 -28.16
C GLU A 180 -5.95 -12.71 -29.65
N ASN A 181 -6.65 -11.65 -30.07
CA ASN A 181 -7.08 -11.45 -31.46
C ASN A 181 -6.08 -10.61 -32.29
N GLU A 182 -5.20 -9.83 -31.65
CA GLU A 182 -4.23 -8.99 -32.35
C GLU A 182 -2.85 -9.63 -32.56
N PHE A 183 -2.57 -10.73 -31.85
CA PHE A 183 -1.31 -11.46 -31.90
C PHE A 183 -1.53 -12.98 -32.02
#